data_17dbc21684d2fcc70af9934db24cc631
#
_entry.id   17dbc21684d2fcc70af9934db24cc631
#
_cell.length_a   1.000
_cell.length_b   1.000
_cell.length_c   1.000
_cell.angle_alpha   90.00
_cell.angle_beta   90.00
_cell.angle_gamma   90.00
#
_symmetry.space_group_name_H-M   'P 1'
#
loop_
_entity.id
_entity.type
_entity.pdbx_description
1 polymer ?
#
loop_
_entity_poly.entity_id
_entity_poly.type
_entity_poly.pdbx_seq_one_letter_code
_entity_poly.pdbx_strand_id
1 'polypeptide(L)'
;QSKVVTDSIYSQVLKAHRAYTIYLPQSYSNETDRKYPILYLLHGMSGVNTSWFTDQRVKDVMDQLVASGEACEMIIVSPNAGGNPATCWNGYFNMPGWAYEDFFYKEFLPYIEKTYRVKGDKRHRAIAGLSMGGGGTASYAQRYPDMYCAAYAMSALMNIPVSGEEVGRDPDPTNKMAVLTRSVQEHSC
;
A
#
# COMPACT_ATOMS: atom_id res chain seq x y z
N GLN A 1 14.63 3.43 20.57
CA GLN A 1 13.22 3.76 20.38
C GLN A 1 12.89 3.64 18.89
N SER A 2 11.73 3.07 18.56
CA SER A 2 11.21 2.99 17.18
C SER A 2 10.98 4.38 16.59
N LYS A 3 11.04 4.49 15.27
CA LYS A 3 10.89 5.77 14.57
C LYS A 3 9.85 5.67 13.46
N VAL A 4 9.16 6.79 13.21
CA VAL A 4 8.34 6.99 12.00
C VAL A 4 8.95 8.12 11.21
N VAL A 5 9.21 7.87 9.94
CA VAL A 5 9.84 8.84 9.01
C VAL A 5 8.95 8.99 7.79
N THR A 6 8.76 10.22 7.33
CA THR A 6 8.10 10.50 6.06
C THR A 6 9.13 11.03 5.08
N ASP A 7 9.14 10.47 3.88
CA ASP A 7 10.04 10.85 2.80
C ASP A 7 9.32 10.71 1.45
N SER A 8 9.98 10.97 0.35
CA SER A 8 9.40 10.86 -0.99
C SER A 8 10.40 10.38 -2.03
N ILE A 9 9.89 9.76 -3.07
CA ILE A 9 10.66 9.45 -4.28
C ILE A 9 10.04 10.15 -5.48
N TYR A 10 10.85 10.53 -6.46
CA TYR A 10 10.32 10.95 -7.75
C TYR A 10 10.06 9.72 -8.62
N SER A 11 8.82 9.57 -9.06
CA SER A 11 8.41 8.50 -9.97
C SER A 11 8.61 8.91 -11.42
N GLN A 12 9.36 8.14 -12.18
CA GLN A 12 9.45 8.30 -13.63
C GLN A 12 8.18 7.82 -14.33
N VAL A 13 7.53 6.80 -13.77
CA VAL A 13 6.26 6.27 -14.30
C VAL A 13 5.14 7.29 -14.16
N LEU A 14 5.00 7.90 -12.97
CA LEU A 14 3.91 8.84 -12.67
C LEU A 14 4.25 10.30 -12.98
N LYS A 15 5.51 10.60 -13.27
CA LYS A 15 6.04 11.97 -13.46
C LYS A 15 5.73 12.90 -12.28
N ALA A 16 5.80 12.36 -11.05
CA ALA A 16 5.44 13.07 -9.83
C ALA A 16 6.25 12.57 -8.63
N HIS A 17 6.43 13.45 -7.64
CA HIS A 17 6.92 13.03 -6.33
C HIS A 17 5.82 12.25 -5.59
N ARG A 18 6.20 11.11 -5.04
CA ARG A 18 5.30 10.25 -4.24
C ARG A 18 5.84 10.09 -2.84
N ALA A 19 5.09 10.61 -1.88
CA ALA A 19 5.42 10.49 -0.47
C ALA A 19 5.15 9.06 0.04
N TYR A 20 5.89 8.66 1.05
CA TYR A 20 5.64 7.47 1.85
C TYR A 20 5.99 7.74 3.31
N THR A 21 5.41 6.97 4.21
CA THR A 21 5.75 6.99 5.63
C THR A 21 6.17 5.58 6.05
N ILE A 22 7.27 5.50 6.79
CA ILE A 22 7.88 4.24 7.18
C ILE A 22 8.12 4.20 8.70
N TYR A 23 7.73 3.09 9.32
CA TYR A 23 8.08 2.71 10.68
C TYR A 23 9.33 1.85 10.67
N LEU A 24 10.29 2.23 11.48
CA LEU A 24 11.52 1.52 11.73
C LEU A 24 11.53 1.01 13.17
N PRO A 25 11.73 -0.30 13.40
CA PRO A 25 11.66 -0.89 14.75
C PRO A 25 12.77 -0.38 15.66
N GLN A 26 12.64 -0.65 16.96
CA GLN A 26 13.55 -0.12 17.98
C GLN A 26 15.01 -0.51 17.74
N SER A 27 15.26 -1.76 17.37
CA SER A 27 16.63 -2.25 17.14
C SER A 27 17.27 -1.69 15.87
N TYR A 28 16.47 -1.09 14.96
CA TYR A 28 16.95 -0.61 13.65
C TYR A 28 18.15 0.35 13.77
N SER A 29 18.21 1.19 14.80
CA SER A 29 19.31 2.14 14.99
C SER A 29 20.58 1.51 15.55
N ASN A 30 20.46 0.40 16.27
CA ASN A 30 21.56 -0.23 17.00
C ASN A 30 22.13 -1.47 16.33
N GLU A 31 21.28 -2.24 15.66
CA GLU A 31 21.65 -3.47 14.96
C GLU A 31 21.83 -3.19 13.44
N THR A 32 22.98 -2.61 13.10
CA THR A 32 23.23 -2.08 11.75
C THR A 32 23.29 -3.14 10.64
N ASP A 33 23.61 -4.38 10.98
CA ASP A 33 23.72 -5.50 10.01
C ASP A 33 22.41 -6.31 9.91
N ARG A 34 21.47 -6.09 10.83
CA ARG A 34 20.20 -6.81 10.86
C ARG A 34 19.26 -6.35 9.74
N LYS A 35 18.68 -7.32 9.04
CA LYS A 35 17.59 -7.12 8.08
C LYS A 35 16.26 -7.53 8.68
N TYR A 36 15.19 -6.86 8.28
CA TYR A 36 13.86 -7.01 8.86
C TYR A 36 12.84 -7.49 7.82
N PRO A 37 11.82 -8.26 8.25
CA PRO A 37 10.62 -8.44 7.44
C PRO A 37 9.98 -7.08 7.16
N ILE A 38 9.18 -7.00 6.09
CA ILE A 38 8.47 -5.79 5.73
C ILE A 38 6.97 -6.03 5.51
N LEU A 39 6.16 -5.08 6.00
CA LEU A 39 4.73 -4.97 5.73
C LEU A 39 4.48 -3.72 4.87
N TYR A 40 3.95 -3.91 3.68
CA TYR A 40 3.37 -2.85 2.87
C TYR A 40 1.94 -2.62 3.31
N LEU A 41 1.60 -1.39 3.75
CA LEU A 41 0.33 -1.05 4.39
C LEU A 41 -0.39 0.02 3.58
N LEU A 42 -1.46 -0.37 2.91
CA LEU A 42 -2.18 0.44 1.94
C LEU A 42 -3.36 1.18 2.59
N HIS A 43 -3.40 2.51 2.46
CA HIS A 43 -4.45 3.34 3.05
C HIS A 43 -5.76 3.32 2.23
N GLY A 44 -6.86 3.73 2.86
CA GLY A 44 -8.17 3.87 2.22
C GLY A 44 -8.28 5.14 1.36
N MET A 45 -9.43 5.29 0.70
CA MET A 45 -9.67 6.32 -0.32
C MET A 45 -9.43 7.76 0.15
N SER A 46 -9.79 8.10 1.35
CA SER A 46 -9.62 9.47 1.91
C SER A 46 -8.26 9.66 2.59
N GLY A 47 -7.44 8.61 2.64
CA GLY A 47 -6.19 8.62 3.35
C GLY A 47 -5.01 9.10 2.50
N VAL A 48 -3.89 9.19 3.18
CA VAL A 48 -2.57 9.48 2.63
C VAL A 48 -1.53 8.58 3.30
N ASN A 49 -0.29 8.68 2.93
CA ASN A 49 0.81 7.87 3.49
C ASN A 49 0.93 7.92 5.02
N THR A 50 0.51 9.01 5.66
CA THR A 50 0.58 9.17 7.13
C THR A 50 -0.60 8.57 7.88
N SER A 51 -1.73 8.30 7.23
CA SER A 51 -3.01 7.97 7.89
C SER A 51 -2.92 6.75 8.82
N TRP A 52 -2.20 5.71 8.45
CA TRP A 52 -1.98 4.55 9.31
C TRP A 52 -1.25 4.88 10.63
N PHE A 53 -0.39 5.89 10.60
CA PHE A 53 0.43 6.28 11.75
C PHE A 53 -0.24 7.36 12.59
N THR A 54 -0.98 8.28 11.98
CA THR A 54 -1.70 9.36 12.69
C THR A 54 -3.06 8.90 13.22
N ASP A 55 -3.88 8.30 12.36
CA ASP A 55 -5.28 8.00 12.66
C ASP A 55 -5.41 6.63 13.33
N GLN A 56 -4.64 5.63 12.87
CA GLN A 56 -4.70 4.25 13.33
C GLN A 56 -3.60 3.91 14.35
N ARG A 57 -2.68 4.82 14.63
CA ARG A 57 -1.61 4.70 15.63
C ARG A 57 -0.79 3.42 15.50
N VAL A 58 -0.51 2.99 14.27
CA VAL A 58 0.19 1.74 13.97
C VAL A 58 1.54 1.64 14.70
N LYS A 59 2.26 2.76 14.87
CA LYS A 59 3.50 2.78 15.64
C LYS A 59 3.30 2.27 17.08
N ASP A 60 2.30 2.81 17.78
CA ASP A 60 2.08 2.45 19.19
C ASP A 60 1.63 0.99 19.32
N VAL A 61 0.75 0.55 18.41
CA VAL A 61 0.30 -0.85 18.36
C VAL A 61 1.47 -1.79 18.10
N MET A 62 2.32 -1.47 17.14
CA MET A 62 3.46 -2.32 16.81
C MET A 62 4.49 -2.37 17.94
N ASP A 63 4.78 -1.22 18.57
CA ASP A 63 5.68 -1.17 19.71
C ASP A 63 5.17 -2.03 20.89
N GLN A 64 3.85 -2.03 21.14
CA GLN A 64 3.23 -2.87 22.16
C GLN A 64 3.31 -4.37 21.82
N LEU A 65 2.99 -4.76 20.59
CA LEU A 65 3.04 -6.15 20.15
C LEU A 65 4.46 -6.73 20.18
N VAL A 66 5.46 -5.92 19.84
CA VAL A 66 6.87 -6.32 19.97
C VAL A 66 7.27 -6.46 21.44
N ALA A 67 6.88 -5.51 22.28
CA ALA A 67 7.21 -5.55 23.72
C ALA A 67 6.56 -6.73 24.45
N SER A 68 5.35 -7.15 24.05
CA SER A 68 4.67 -8.32 24.60
C SER A 68 5.15 -9.66 24.02
N GLY A 69 5.97 -9.63 22.96
CA GLY A 69 6.42 -10.84 22.26
C GLY A 69 5.38 -11.44 21.31
N GLU A 70 4.26 -10.76 21.05
CA GLU A 70 3.21 -11.20 20.12
C GLU A 70 3.58 -10.96 18.64
N ALA A 71 4.48 -10.03 18.38
CA ALA A 71 5.00 -9.78 17.04
C ALA A 71 6.53 -9.68 17.01
N CYS A 72 7.14 -10.09 15.92
CA CYS A 72 8.54 -9.81 15.67
C CYS A 72 8.73 -8.36 15.17
N GLU A 73 9.91 -7.80 15.39
CA GLU A 73 10.27 -6.51 14.81
C GLU A 73 10.26 -6.58 13.28
N MET A 74 9.56 -5.63 12.67
CA MET A 74 9.45 -5.49 11.21
C MET A 74 9.46 -4.02 10.79
N ILE A 75 9.75 -3.77 9.55
CA ILE A 75 9.54 -2.49 8.89
C ILE A 75 8.09 -2.44 8.40
N ILE A 76 7.42 -1.28 8.56
CA ILE A 76 6.08 -1.05 8.00
C ILE A 76 6.15 0.20 7.14
N VAL A 77 5.71 0.11 5.88
CA VAL A 77 5.74 1.24 4.96
C VAL A 77 4.38 1.45 4.30
N SER A 78 3.93 2.70 4.29
CA SER A 78 2.68 3.12 3.64
C SER A 78 2.99 4.12 2.53
N PRO A 79 2.82 3.75 1.25
CA PRO A 79 2.93 4.69 0.14
C PRO A 79 1.70 5.56 0.03
N ASN A 80 1.84 6.77 -0.51
CA ASN A 80 0.71 7.62 -0.83
C ASN A 80 0.08 7.22 -2.17
N ALA A 81 -1.16 6.73 -2.12
CA ALA A 81 -2.02 6.54 -3.29
C ALA A 81 -3.14 7.60 -3.39
N GLY A 82 -3.18 8.53 -2.44
CA GLY A 82 -4.04 9.71 -2.45
C GLY A 82 -3.40 10.91 -3.14
N GLY A 83 -3.93 12.07 -2.89
CA GLY A 83 -3.42 13.36 -3.38
C GLY A 83 -4.42 14.08 -4.24
N ASN A 84 -4.28 14.11 -5.56
CA ASN A 84 -5.29 14.71 -6.43
C ASN A 84 -6.43 13.71 -6.67
N PRO A 85 -7.65 13.97 -6.17
CA PRO A 85 -8.76 13.05 -6.31
C PRO A 85 -9.16 12.76 -7.75
N ALA A 86 -8.88 13.69 -8.68
CA ALA A 86 -9.19 13.50 -10.09
C ALA A 86 -8.23 12.52 -10.79
N THR A 87 -7.03 12.33 -10.22
CA THR A 87 -5.97 11.54 -10.88
C THR A 87 -5.43 10.40 -10.02
N CYS A 88 -5.72 10.37 -8.71
CA CYS A 88 -5.03 9.47 -7.79
C CYS A 88 -5.94 8.46 -7.10
N TRP A 89 -7.25 8.51 -7.30
CA TRP A 89 -8.19 7.59 -6.67
C TRP A 89 -8.46 6.40 -7.58
N ASN A 90 -7.44 5.58 -7.77
CA ASN A 90 -7.44 4.51 -8.75
C ASN A 90 -7.38 3.10 -8.13
N GLY A 91 -7.58 2.98 -6.83
CA GLY A 91 -7.54 1.69 -6.16
C GLY A 91 -6.18 1.00 -6.16
N TYR A 92 -5.10 1.73 -6.35
CA TYR A 92 -3.72 1.23 -6.51
C TYR A 92 -3.43 0.59 -7.89
N PHE A 93 -4.30 0.76 -8.87
CA PHE A 93 -4.19 0.12 -10.18
C PHE A 93 -3.59 1.04 -11.25
N ASN A 94 -3.24 0.46 -12.39
CA ASN A 94 -2.87 1.23 -13.57
C ASN A 94 -4.13 1.84 -14.21
N MET A 95 -4.10 3.15 -14.40
CA MET A 95 -5.12 3.89 -15.14
C MET A 95 -4.48 4.70 -16.26
N PRO A 96 -5.23 5.08 -17.29
CA PRO A 96 -4.73 5.97 -18.33
C PRO A 96 -4.13 7.24 -17.72
N GLY A 97 -2.84 7.49 -18.00
CA GLY A 97 -2.10 8.63 -17.46
C GLY A 97 -1.67 8.52 -15.99
N TRP A 98 -2.01 7.43 -15.31
CA TRP A 98 -1.64 7.21 -13.91
C TRP A 98 -1.41 5.72 -13.62
N ALA A 99 -0.28 5.19 -14.04
CA ALA A 99 0.08 3.78 -13.90
C ALA A 99 0.63 3.47 -12.49
N TYR A 100 -0.22 3.51 -11.46
CA TYR A 100 0.20 3.40 -10.07
C TYR A 100 0.77 2.02 -9.73
N GLU A 101 0.19 0.93 -10.24
CA GLU A 101 0.69 -0.42 -10.00
C GLU A 101 2.10 -0.59 -10.58
N ASP A 102 2.36 -0.03 -11.75
CA ASP A 102 3.71 0.01 -12.33
C ASP A 102 4.69 0.81 -11.46
N PHE A 103 4.28 1.96 -10.95
CA PHE A 103 5.06 2.71 -9.97
C PHE A 103 5.38 1.85 -8.74
N PHE A 104 4.38 1.19 -8.17
CA PHE A 104 4.55 0.39 -6.97
C PHE A 104 5.58 -0.74 -7.16
N TYR A 105 5.45 -1.52 -8.23
CA TYR A 105 6.30 -2.70 -8.45
C TYR A 105 7.62 -2.41 -9.15
N LYS A 106 7.67 -1.41 -10.04
CA LYS A 106 8.87 -1.12 -10.81
C LYS A 106 9.79 -0.08 -10.15
N GLU A 107 9.23 0.78 -9.29
CA GLU A 107 9.98 1.87 -8.67
C GLU A 107 9.95 1.82 -7.14
N PHE A 108 8.76 1.86 -6.53
CA PHE A 108 8.61 2.03 -5.08
C PHE A 108 9.14 0.85 -4.28
N LEU A 109 8.65 -0.36 -4.53
CA LEU A 109 9.07 -1.56 -3.80
C LEU A 109 10.58 -1.81 -3.92
N PRO A 110 11.19 -1.79 -5.14
CA PRO A 110 12.64 -1.95 -5.27
C PRO A 110 13.44 -0.83 -4.55
N TYR A 111 12.94 0.40 -4.58
CA TYR A 111 13.58 1.51 -3.89
C TYR A 111 13.58 1.31 -2.36
N ILE A 112 12.44 0.95 -1.78
CA ILE A 112 12.32 0.69 -0.33
C ILE A 112 13.25 -0.45 0.09
N GLU A 113 13.25 -1.56 -0.63
CA GLU A 113 14.06 -2.74 -0.27
C GLU A 113 15.57 -2.53 -0.49
N LYS A 114 15.95 -1.59 -1.34
CA LYS A 114 17.34 -1.17 -1.53
C LYS A 114 17.80 -0.15 -0.49
N THR A 115 16.91 0.76 -0.11
CA THR A 115 17.24 1.89 0.78
C THR A 115 17.25 1.47 2.25
N TYR A 116 16.35 0.58 2.63
CA TYR A 116 16.21 0.11 4.00
C TYR A 116 16.67 -1.35 4.13
N ARG A 117 17.03 -1.75 5.35
CA ARG A 117 17.50 -3.11 5.63
C ARG A 117 16.35 -4.12 5.69
N VAL A 118 15.81 -4.43 4.51
CA VAL A 118 14.71 -5.36 4.30
C VAL A 118 15.24 -6.74 3.89
N LYS A 119 14.59 -7.80 4.39
CA LYS A 119 14.73 -9.15 3.84
C LYS A 119 13.85 -9.23 2.59
N GLY A 120 14.42 -8.99 1.41
CA GLY A 120 13.72 -8.80 0.14
C GLY A 120 13.23 -10.12 -0.52
N ASP A 121 12.66 -11.03 0.24
CA ASP A 121 12.13 -12.31 -0.27
C ASP A 121 10.67 -12.53 0.13
N LYS A 122 9.99 -13.47 -0.54
CA LYS A 122 8.59 -13.79 -0.31
C LYS A 122 8.25 -14.07 1.14
N ARG A 123 9.09 -14.83 1.85
CA ARG A 123 8.84 -15.28 3.24
C ARG A 123 8.80 -14.13 4.25
N HIS A 124 9.40 -13.01 3.89
CA HIS A 124 9.55 -11.86 4.78
C HIS A 124 8.84 -10.60 4.27
N ARG A 125 7.96 -10.76 3.27
CA ARG A 125 7.17 -9.65 2.70
C ARG A 125 5.69 -9.95 2.85
N ALA A 126 4.97 -9.01 3.48
CA ALA A 126 3.52 -9.05 3.62
C ALA A 126 2.89 -7.75 3.08
N ILE A 127 1.60 -7.83 2.77
CA ILE A 127 0.81 -6.69 2.33
C ILE A 127 -0.54 -6.68 3.06
N ALA A 128 -0.97 -5.50 3.49
CA ALA A 128 -2.29 -5.33 4.09
C ALA A 128 -2.87 -3.97 3.69
N GLY A 129 -4.17 -3.81 3.78
CA GLY A 129 -4.81 -2.54 3.46
C GLY A 129 -6.27 -2.48 3.85
N LEU A 130 -6.78 -1.25 3.97
CA LEU A 130 -8.16 -0.95 4.38
C LEU A 130 -8.94 -0.35 3.22
N SER A 131 -10.19 -0.80 3.01
CA SER A 131 -11.12 -0.24 2.03
C SER A 131 -10.55 -0.24 0.61
N MET A 132 -10.26 0.90 0.00
CA MET A 132 -9.53 1.01 -1.27
C MET A 132 -8.19 0.26 -1.21
N GLY A 133 -7.43 0.42 -0.13
CA GLY A 133 -6.19 -0.33 0.12
C GLY A 133 -6.40 -1.82 0.34
N GLY A 134 -7.56 -2.22 0.87
CA GLY A 134 -7.97 -3.62 0.95
C GLY A 134 -8.18 -4.24 -0.42
N GLY A 135 -8.85 -3.52 -1.33
CA GLY A 135 -9.00 -3.92 -2.73
C GLY A 135 -7.66 -4.05 -3.45
N GLY A 136 -6.79 -3.06 -3.28
CA GLY A 136 -5.40 -3.11 -3.79
C GLY A 136 -4.62 -4.31 -3.25
N THR A 137 -4.73 -4.57 -1.95
CA THR A 137 -4.10 -5.73 -1.31
C THR A 137 -4.56 -7.05 -1.91
N ALA A 138 -5.88 -7.25 -2.05
CA ALA A 138 -6.45 -8.47 -2.62
C ALA A 138 -5.98 -8.68 -4.06
N SER A 139 -6.03 -7.63 -4.89
CA SER A 139 -5.59 -7.69 -6.28
C SER A 139 -4.09 -7.95 -6.43
N TYR A 140 -3.27 -7.27 -5.65
CA TYR A 140 -1.82 -7.45 -5.69
C TYR A 140 -1.41 -8.87 -5.25
N ALA A 141 -2.04 -9.38 -4.20
CA ALA A 141 -1.76 -10.73 -3.72
C ALA A 141 -2.14 -11.81 -4.75
N GLN A 142 -3.22 -11.60 -5.51
CA GLN A 142 -3.65 -12.51 -6.56
C GLN A 142 -2.78 -12.43 -7.82
N ARG A 143 -2.40 -11.22 -8.22
CA ARG A 143 -1.56 -11.01 -9.42
C ARG A 143 -0.10 -11.38 -9.22
N TYR A 144 0.40 -11.20 -8.00
CA TYR A 144 1.80 -11.43 -7.65
C TYR A 144 1.93 -12.43 -6.50
N PRO A 145 1.44 -13.69 -6.67
CA PRO A 145 1.37 -14.67 -5.58
C PRO A 145 2.75 -15.06 -5.05
N ASP A 146 3.80 -14.84 -5.83
CA ASP A 146 5.18 -15.13 -5.43
C ASP A 146 5.86 -13.99 -4.67
N MET A 147 5.18 -12.86 -4.51
CA MET A 147 5.75 -11.69 -3.84
C MET A 147 5.55 -11.69 -2.33
N TYR A 148 4.45 -12.27 -1.83
CA TYR A 148 4.01 -12.12 -0.45
C TYR A 148 3.82 -13.46 0.25
N CYS A 149 4.21 -13.55 1.53
CA CYS A 149 3.88 -14.69 2.39
C CYS A 149 2.50 -14.55 3.04
N ALA A 150 2.00 -13.33 3.19
CA ALA A 150 0.71 -13.04 3.78
C ALA A 150 0.08 -11.78 3.16
N ALA A 151 -1.25 -11.79 3.05
CA ALA A 151 -2.04 -10.65 2.63
C ALA A 151 -3.28 -10.52 3.54
N TYR A 152 -3.58 -9.30 4.00
CA TYR A 152 -4.74 -9.04 4.82
C TYR A 152 -5.56 -7.86 4.28
N ALA A 153 -6.66 -8.16 3.62
CA ALA A 153 -7.57 -7.18 3.03
C ALA A 153 -8.69 -6.84 4.03
N MET A 154 -8.62 -5.67 4.64
CA MET A 154 -9.59 -5.20 5.63
C MET A 154 -10.70 -4.41 4.94
N SER A 155 -11.97 -4.82 5.14
CA SER A 155 -13.14 -4.14 4.56
C SER A 155 -12.90 -3.74 3.10
N ALA A 156 -12.37 -4.67 2.30
CA ALA A 156 -11.89 -4.41 0.96
C ALA A 156 -12.98 -3.86 0.06
N LEU A 157 -12.67 -2.77 -0.64
CA LEU A 157 -13.49 -2.29 -1.73
C LEU A 157 -13.28 -3.23 -2.93
N MET A 158 -14.17 -4.19 -3.04
CA MET A 158 -14.22 -5.13 -4.17
C MET A 158 -15.61 -5.01 -4.80
N ASN A 159 -15.65 -4.65 -6.07
CA ASN A 159 -16.91 -4.55 -6.75
C ASN A 159 -17.13 -5.78 -7.61
N ILE A 160 -18.12 -6.57 -7.23
CA ILE A 160 -18.65 -7.65 -8.07
C ILE A 160 -19.82 -7.05 -8.85
N PRO A 161 -19.76 -6.96 -10.18
CA PRO A 161 -20.88 -6.44 -10.97
C PRO A 161 -22.12 -7.27 -10.72
N VAL A 162 -23.23 -6.60 -10.38
CA VAL A 162 -24.52 -7.26 -10.07
C VAL A 162 -25.30 -7.58 -11.35
N SER A 163 -24.96 -6.90 -12.45
CA SER A 163 -25.58 -7.18 -13.77
C SER A 163 -24.61 -6.85 -14.93
N GLY A 164 -24.80 -7.51 -16.07
CA GLY A 164 -24.04 -7.24 -17.28
C GLY A 164 -24.22 -5.81 -17.83
N GLU A 165 -25.31 -5.12 -17.44
CA GLU A 165 -25.56 -3.73 -17.84
C GLU A 165 -24.66 -2.72 -17.10
N GLU A 166 -24.24 -3.05 -15.87
CA GLU A 166 -23.32 -2.20 -15.10
C GLU A 166 -21.89 -2.25 -15.63
N VAL A 167 -21.50 -3.35 -16.24
CA VAL A 167 -20.14 -3.55 -16.76
C VAL A 167 -19.85 -2.70 -18.00
N GLY A 168 -20.87 -2.28 -18.73
CA GLY A 168 -20.74 -1.56 -20.01
C GLY A 168 -20.83 -0.03 -19.93
N ARG A 169 -21.11 0.56 -18.76
CA ARG A 169 -21.30 2.01 -18.63
C ARG A 169 -20.05 2.70 -18.13
N ASP A 170 -19.58 3.71 -18.87
CA ASP A 170 -18.55 4.59 -18.36
C ASP A 170 -19.05 5.37 -17.16
N PRO A 171 -18.28 5.43 -16.08
CA PRO A 171 -18.67 6.19 -14.89
C PRO A 171 -18.69 7.69 -15.20
N ASP A 172 -19.62 8.42 -14.58
CA ASP A 172 -19.57 9.87 -14.57
C ASP A 172 -18.22 10.32 -13.94
N PRO A 173 -17.37 11.05 -14.71
CA PRO A 173 -16.04 11.43 -14.24
C PRO A 173 -16.07 12.37 -13.04
N THR A 174 -17.20 13.00 -12.76
CA THR A 174 -17.38 13.85 -11.57
C THR A 174 -17.72 13.03 -10.31
N ASN A 175 -18.21 11.81 -10.48
CA ASN A 175 -18.49 10.89 -9.39
C ASN A 175 -17.25 10.03 -9.07
N LYS A 176 -16.45 10.49 -8.12
CA LYS A 176 -15.20 9.83 -7.72
C LYS A 176 -15.38 8.38 -7.26
N MET A 177 -16.51 8.07 -6.61
CA MET A 177 -16.81 6.69 -6.21
C MET A 177 -17.08 5.80 -7.41
N ALA A 178 -17.83 6.29 -8.41
CA ALA A 178 -18.09 5.53 -9.62
C ALA A 178 -16.80 5.27 -10.42
N VAL A 179 -15.91 6.26 -10.51
CA VAL A 179 -14.59 6.11 -11.16
C VAL A 179 -13.74 5.07 -10.43
N LEU A 180 -13.66 5.14 -9.10
CA LEU A 180 -12.92 4.16 -8.30
C LEU A 180 -13.53 2.76 -8.44
N THR A 181 -14.85 2.65 -8.36
CA THR A 181 -15.58 1.38 -8.51
C THR A 181 -15.30 0.75 -9.87
N ARG A 182 -15.32 1.55 -10.92
CA ARG A 182 -14.99 1.08 -12.28
C ARG A 182 -13.54 0.62 -12.37
N SER A 183 -12.61 1.35 -11.80
CA SER A 183 -11.19 0.95 -11.73
C SER A 183 -11.01 -0.40 -11.02
N VAL A 184 -11.73 -0.62 -9.92
CA VAL A 184 -11.70 -1.92 -9.20
C VAL A 184 -12.28 -3.03 -10.08
N GLN A 185 -13.40 -2.80 -10.79
CA GLN A 185 -13.97 -3.77 -11.71
C GLN A 185 -13.00 -4.18 -12.83
N GLU A 186 -12.32 -3.21 -13.42
CA GLU A 186 -11.44 -3.45 -14.55
C GLU A 186 -10.11 -4.10 -14.19
N HIS A 187 -9.65 -3.92 -12.95
CA HIS A 187 -8.28 -4.24 -12.56
C HIS A 187 -8.16 -5.21 -11.39
N SER A 188 -9.26 -5.56 -10.71
CA SER A 188 -9.24 -6.47 -9.55
C SER A 188 -9.37 -7.95 -9.89
N CYS A 189 -9.64 -8.29 -11.15
CA CYS A 189 -9.79 -9.69 -11.59
C CYS A 189 -8.68 -10.10 -12.54
#